data_57c58c9eb6750803f3f8973da3696fa8
#
_entry.id   57c58c9eb6750803f3f8973da3696fa8
#
_cell.length_a   1.000
_cell.length_b   1.000
_cell.length_c   1.000
_cell.angle_alpha   90.00
_cell.angle_beta   90.00
_cell.angle_gamma   90.00
#
_symmetry.space_group_name_H-M   'P 1'
#
loop_
_entity.id
_entity.type
_entity.pdbx_description
1 polymer ?
#
loop_
_entity_poly.entity_id
_entity_poly.type
_entity_poly.pdbx_seq_one_letter_code
_entity_poly.pdbx_strand_id
1 'polypeptide(L)'
;MSRIVLNRINATNLKGDVFGGLTAAVIALPMALAFGIASGAGAAAGLWGAVIIGLVASLFGGTPTLISEPTGPMTVVFTSVIISFTATADSPEQALAMAFSVGVLAGIFQILFGLFRLGRYVTMMPYTVISGFMSGIGIILVLLQLGPFLGQAPPKGGVMGTLLEMPALVQGTQPMELLLALITLAILWFTPSAVKKVCPPQLLALVVGTVLALSLFSGAGLRTIPEFSAAFPSFQLPMFSSGQLRLMVIDAAVLGMLGCIDALLTSVVADSLTRTEHNSNKELIGQGLANVVSGLFGAMPGAGATMGTVVNIQSGGRTALSGIVRAMVLMLVVLLAAPLASRIPLAVLAGIAVKVGIDIIDWDFLQRAHHLSVKAAVITYGVIALTVLVDLIAAVGIGVFVANVLTIDRMSTLQSKKVKTISTTDDDVELSDEEQQLLDRASGMV
;
A
#
# COMPACT_ATOMS: atom_id res chain seq x y z
N MET A 1 15.67 24.57 1.97
CA MET A 1 15.54 23.80 0.73
C MET A 1 15.97 22.37 1.03
N SER A 2 15.04 21.40 1.07
CA SER A 2 15.38 19.98 1.11
C SER A 2 16.02 19.65 -0.25
N ARG A 3 17.34 19.54 -0.27
CA ARG A 3 18.04 19.12 -1.50
C ARG A 3 17.58 17.71 -1.83
N ILE A 4 17.21 17.47 -3.08
CA ILE A 4 17.09 16.12 -3.64
C ILE A 4 18.51 15.55 -3.63
N VAL A 5 18.87 14.89 -2.52
CA VAL A 5 20.22 14.36 -2.34
C VAL A 5 20.14 12.86 -2.47
N LEU A 6 20.90 12.33 -3.42
CA LEU A 6 21.08 10.89 -3.59
C LEU A 6 21.56 10.28 -2.26
N ASN A 7 21.01 9.15 -1.88
CA ASN A 7 21.49 8.43 -0.70
C ASN A 7 22.92 7.95 -0.96
N ARG A 8 23.80 8.19 0.01
CA ARG A 8 25.18 7.68 -0.09
C ARG A 8 25.13 6.16 -0.02
N ILE A 9 25.62 5.53 -1.06
CA ILE A 9 25.85 4.09 -1.06
C ILE A 9 27.04 3.83 -0.14
N ASN A 10 26.78 3.22 1.01
CA ASN A 10 27.81 2.92 2.00
C ASN A 10 27.99 1.42 2.08
N ALA A 11 29.20 0.94 1.88
CA ALA A 11 29.53 -0.48 1.92
C ALA A 11 29.88 -0.99 3.36
N THR A 12 29.66 -0.17 4.39
CA THR A 12 29.98 -0.55 5.79
C THR A 12 29.23 -1.78 6.27
N ASN A 13 28.04 -2.06 5.72
CA ASN A 13 27.21 -3.22 6.05
C ASN A 13 26.93 -4.12 4.83
N LEU A 14 27.87 -4.22 3.91
CA LEU A 14 27.69 -4.90 2.62
C LEU A 14 27.03 -6.29 2.75
N LYS A 15 27.52 -7.12 3.68
CA LYS A 15 27.00 -8.48 3.90
C LYS A 15 25.52 -8.45 4.35
N GLY A 16 25.18 -7.61 5.32
CA GLY A 16 23.82 -7.48 5.81
C GLY A 16 22.87 -6.89 4.75
N ASP A 17 23.33 -5.91 3.99
CA ASP A 17 22.51 -5.28 2.94
C ASP A 17 22.28 -6.23 1.76
N VAL A 18 23.25 -7.05 1.38
CA VAL A 18 23.07 -8.07 0.34
C VAL A 18 22.09 -9.16 0.82
N PHE A 19 22.22 -9.67 2.03
CA PHE A 19 21.28 -10.66 2.58
C PHE A 19 19.88 -10.09 2.76
N GLY A 20 19.77 -8.86 3.30
CA GLY A 20 18.51 -8.16 3.46
C GLY A 20 17.80 -7.94 2.13
N GLY A 21 18.52 -7.43 1.12
CA GLY A 21 18.00 -7.19 -0.21
C GLY A 21 17.58 -8.48 -0.93
N LEU A 22 18.39 -9.54 -0.85
CA LEU A 22 18.07 -10.84 -1.43
C LEU A 22 16.79 -11.44 -0.80
N THR A 23 16.70 -11.43 0.52
CA THR A 23 15.53 -11.97 1.23
C THR A 23 14.26 -11.15 0.92
N ALA A 24 14.39 -9.83 0.86
CA ALA A 24 13.28 -8.97 0.46
C ALA A 24 12.84 -9.21 -1.00
N ALA A 25 13.78 -9.47 -1.93
CA ALA A 25 13.46 -9.80 -3.31
C ALA A 25 12.66 -11.11 -3.45
N VAL A 26 13.00 -12.10 -2.66
CA VAL A 26 12.30 -13.40 -2.64
C VAL A 26 10.84 -13.27 -2.22
N ILE A 27 10.53 -12.36 -1.28
CA ILE A 27 9.15 -12.09 -0.85
C ILE A 27 8.43 -11.19 -1.87
N ALA A 28 9.12 -10.22 -2.44
CA ALA A 28 8.55 -9.28 -3.37
C ALA A 28 8.08 -9.92 -4.68
N LEU A 29 8.74 -10.97 -5.15
CA LEU A 29 8.43 -11.61 -6.43
C LEU A 29 6.96 -12.10 -6.54
N PRO A 30 6.46 -12.98 -5.63
CA PRO A 30 5.08 -13.42 -5.69
C PRO A 30 4.08 -12.28 -5.47
N MET A 31 4.44 -11.28 -4.65
CA MET A 31 3.58 -10.13 -4.37
C MET A 31 3.44 -9.24 -5.60
N ALA A 32 4.54 -8.91 -6.27
CA ALA A 32 4.54 -8.11 -7.48
C ALA A 32 3.74 -8.77 -8.62
N LEU A 33 3.88 -10.09 -8.79
CA LEU A 33 3.07 -10.88 -9.74
C LEU A 33 1.59 -10.83 -9.38
N ALA A 34 1.25 -11.12 -8.12
CA ALA A 34 -0.13 -11.14 -7.65
C ALA A 34 -0.80 -9.77 -7.81
N PHE A 35 -0.14 -8.68 -7.43
CA PHE A 35 -0.69 -7.33 -7.57
C PHE A 35 -0.75 -6.87 -9.02
N GLY A 36 0.23 -7.24 -9.86
CA GLY A 36 0.19 -6.97 -11.29
C GLY A 36 -1.04 -7.57 -11.96
N ILE A 37 -1.32 -8.84 -11.69
CA ILE A 37 -2.50 -9.55 -12.20
C ILE A 37 -3.78 -9.01 -11.56
N ALA A 38 -3.80 -8.83 -10.23
CA ALA A 38 -4.96 -8.36 -9.49
C ALA A 38 -5.44 -6.98 -9.94
N SER A 39 -4.50 -6.10 -10.30
CA SER A 39 -4.83 -4.76 -10.79
C SER A 39 -5.39 -4.72 -12.21
N GLY A 40 -5.19 -5.77 -12.99
CA GLY A 40 -5.47 -5.76 -14.43
C GLY A 40 -4.38 -5.11 -15.29
N ALA A 41 -3.30 -4.58 -14.67
CA ALA A 41 -2.15 -4.02 -15.41
C ALA A 41 -1.24 -5.10 -16.00
N GLY A 42 -1.33 -6.33 -15.49
CA GLY A 42 -0.54 -7.47 -15.95
C GLY A 42 0.72 -7.73 -15.09
N ALA A 43 1.23 -8.95 -15.21
CA ALA A 43 2.38 -9.42 -14.42
C ALA A 43 3.65 -8.58 -14.65
N ALA A 44 3.89 -8.19 -15.90
CA ALA A 44 5.04 -7.35 -16.27
C ALA A 44 5.01 -5.99 -15.56
N ALA A 45 3.84 -5.31 -15.56
CA ALA A 45 3.69 -4.01 -14.90
C ALA A 45 3.92 -4.10 -13.39
N GLY A 46 3.46 -5.18 -12.74
CA GLY A 46 3.72 -5.42 -11.32
C GLY A 46 5.20 -5.64 -11.02
N LEU A 47 5.86 -6.51 -11.77
CA LEU A 47 7.28 -6.82 -11.59
C LEU A 47 8.18 -5.61 -11.85
N TRP A 48 7.97 -4.92 -12.99
CA TRP A 48 8.74 -3.71 -13.31
C TRP A 48 8.46 -2.57 -12.33
N GLY A 49 7.22 -2.48 -11.82
CA GLY A 49 6.87 -1.57 -10.73
C GLY A 49 7.72 -1.83 -9.49
N ALA A 50 7.85 -3.09 -9.06
CA ALA A 50 8.69 -3.47 -7.92
C ALA A 50 10.18 -3.17 -8.15
N VAL A 51 10.69 -3.34 -9.38
CA VAL A 51 12.08 -3.01 -9.74
C VAL A 51 12.31 -1.51 -9.72
N ILE A 52 11.51 -0.75 -10.48
CA ILE A 52 11.71 0.70 -10.69
C ILE A 52 11.48 1.46 -9.40
N ILE A 53 10.35 1.21 -8.71
CA ILE A 53 10.04 1.89 -7.47
C ILE A 53 11.08 1.55 -6.40
N GLY A 54 11.43 0.26 -6.26
CA GLY A 54 12.44 -0.17 -5.31
C GLY A 54 13.79 0.49 -5.53
N LEU A 55 14.24 0.61 -6.79
CA LEU A 55 15.51 1.24 -7.14
C LEU A 55 15.48 2.76 -6.85
N VAL A 56 14.48 3.46 -7.40
CA VAL A 56 14.42 4.93 -7.31
C VAL A 56 14.16 5.39 -5.87
N ALA A 57 13.22 4.74 -5.16
CA ALA A 57 12.95 5.08 -3.76
C ALA A 57 14.16 4.82 -2.85
N SER A 58 14.91 3.73 -3.07
CA SER A 58 16.16 3.48 -2.32
C SER A 58 17.22 4.54 -2.56
N LEU A 59 17.31 5.09 -3.78
CA LEU A 59 18.27 6.13 -4.12
C LEU A 59 17.91 7.51 -3.55
N PHE A 60 16.61 7.85 -3.52
CA PHE A 60 16.15 9.21 -3.20
C PHE A 60 15.32 9.31 -1.92
N GLY A 61 14.85 8.21 -1.35
CA GLY A 61 14.01 8.17 -0.16
C GLY A 61 14.70 8.67 1.11
N GLY A 62 13.91 8.98 2.11
CA GLY A 62 14.35 9.48 3.41
C GLY A 62 14.55 8.41 4.49
N THR A 63 14.21 7.15 4.17
CA THR A 63 14.28 5.98 5.07
C THR A 63 15.18 4.91 4.44
N PRO A 64 16.46 4.85 4.81
CA PRO A 64 17.44 4.02 4.09
C PRO A 64 17.13 2.52 4.04
N THR A 65 16.42 2.00 5.03
CA THR A 65 16.08 0.56 5.13
C THR A 65 14.73 0.21 4.55
N LEU A 66 13.96 1.21 4.11
CA LEU A 66 12.62 1.00 3.59
C LEU A 66 12.68 0.32 2.22
N ILE A 67 11.85 -0.69 2.07
CA ILE A 67 11.61 -1.37 0.80
C ILE A 67 10.34 -0.82 0.19
N SER A 68 10.41 -0.39 -1.06
CA SER A 68 9.26 0.16 -1.80
C SER A 68 8.93 -0.73 -2.99
N GLU A 69 7.63 -0.96 -3.19
CA GLU A 69 7.08 -1.83 -4.24
C GLU A 69 5.59 -1.54 -4.44
N PRO A 70 4.92 -2.12 -5.45
CA PRO A 70 3.46 -2.16 -5.48
C PRO A 70 2.92 -2.76 -4.19
N THR A 71 2.06 -2.03 -3.48
CA THR A 71 1.45 -2.47 -2.22
C THR A 71 -0.03 -2.80 -2.43
N GLY A 72 -0.64 -3.56 -1.49
CA GLY A 72 -2.05 -3.89 -1.56
C GLY A 72 -2.95 -2.66 -1.69
N PRO A 73 -2.80 -1.66 -0.81
CA PRO A 73 -3.57 -0.41 -0.89
C PRO A 73 -3.42 0.31 -2.24
N MET A 74 -2.19 0.50 -2.71
CA MET A 74 -1.94 1.14 -4.00
C MET A 74 -2.52 0.33 -5.17
N THR A 75 -2.46 -0.99 -5.10
CA THR A 75 -3.04 -1.90 -6.10
C THR A 75 -4.55 -1.74 -6.21
N VAL A 76 -5.26 -1.68 -5.08
CA VAL A 76 -6.73 -1.55 -5.06
C VAL A 76 -7.17 -0.23 -5.70
N VAL A 77 -6.53 0.89 -5.33
CA VAL A 77 -6.84 2.19 -5.94
C VAL A 77 -6.51 2.18 -7.43
N PHE A 78 -5.35 1.65 -7.79
CA PHE A 78 -4.93 1.57 -9.19
C PHE A 78 -5.86 0.68 -10.02
N THR A 79 -6.38 -0.43 -9.44
CA THR A 79 -7.41 -1.28 -10.07
C THR A 79 -8.67 -0.48 -10.36
N SER A 80 -9.15 0.32 -9.40
CA SER A 80 -10.33 1.17 -9.58
C SER A 80 -10.14 2.19 -10.69
N VAL A 81 -8.93 2.77 -10.78
CA VAL A 81 -8.54 3.68 -11.88
C VAL A 81 -8.60 2.97 -13.24
N ILE A 82 -8.01 1.77 -13.35
CA ILE A 82 -8.05 0.98 -14.60
C ILE A 82 -9.49 0.65 -15.00
N ILE A 83 -10.31 0.19 -14.06
CA ILE A 83 -11.72 -0.15 -14.30
C ILE A 83 -12.48 1.08 -14.83
N SER A 84 -12.28 2.24 -14.18
CA SER A 84 -12.93 3.49 -14.58
C SER A 84 -12.58 3.90 -16.01
N PHE A 85 -11.31 3.81 -16.38
CA PHE A 85 -10.90 4.16 -17.75
C PHE A 85 -11.24 3.08 -18.79
N THR A 86 -11.28 1.81 -18.42
CA THR A 86 -11.72 0.74 -19.33
C THR A 86 -13.19 0.93 -19.77
N ALA A 87 -14.01 1.56 -18.93
CA ALA A 87 -15.41 1.86 -19.26
C ALA A 87 -15.57 3.02 -20.27
N THR A 88 -14.55 3.86 -20.46
CA THR A 88 -14.64 5.12 -21.21
C THR A 88 -13.58 5.27 -22.32
N ALA A 89 -12.55 4.44 -22.34
CA ALA A 89 -11.50 4.48 -23.36
C ALA A 89 -11.90 3.69 -24.61
N ASP A 90 -11.31 4.07 -25.74
CA ASP A 90 -11.57 3.43 -27.04
C ASP A 90 -10.91 2.03 -27.14
N SER A 91 -9.86 1.78 -26.35
CA SER A 91 -9.16 0.49 -26.29
C SER A 91 -8.62 0.19 -24.89
N PRO A 92 -8.40 -1.10 -24.53
CA PRO A 92 -7.76 -1.50 -23.28
C PRO A 92 -6.36 -0.91 -23.09
N GLU A 93 -5.59 -0.78 -24.17
CA GLU A 93 -4.24 -0.21 -24.15
C GLU A 93 -4.28 1.28 -23.79
N GLN A 94 -5.26 2.01 -24.32
CA GLN A 94 -5.49 3.42 -24.01
C GLN A 94 -5.88 3.58 -22.53
N ALA A 95 -6.77 2.73 -22.02
CA ALA A 95 -7.16 2.73 -20.60
C ALA A 95 -5.95 2.53 -19.68
N LEU A 96 -5.08 1.58 -20.01
CA LEU A 96 -3.84 1.34 -19.25
C LEU A 96 -2.88 2.53 -19.33
N ALA A 97 -2.67 3.11 -20.51
CA ALA A 97 -1.81 4.27 -20.69
C ALA A 97 -2.31 5.48 -19.85
N MET A 98 -3.63 5.69 -19.79
CA MET A 98 -4.24 6.71 -18.94
C MET A 98 -4.06 6.39 -17.45
N ALA A 99 -4.21 5.13 -17.03
CA ALA A 99 -3.98 4.71 -15.65
C ALA A 99 -2.53 4.91 -15.23
N PHE A 100 -1.55 4.57 -16.07
CA PHE A 100 -0.14 4.87 -15.80
C PHE A 100 0.13 6.38 -15.71
N SER A 101 -0.57 7.19 -16.51
CA SER A 101 -0.49 8.65 -16.42
C SER A 101 -1.03 9.18 -15.09
N VAL A 102 -2.06 8.54 -14.52
CA VAL A 102 -2.51 8.82 -13.15
C VAL A 102 -1.43 8.47 -12.13
N GLY A 103 -0.70 7.36 -12.33
CA GLY A 103 0.48 7.01 -11.51
C GLY A 103 1.57 8.08 -11.55
N VAL A 104 1.85 8.66 -12.74
CA VAL A 104 2.78 9.80 -12.89
C VAL A 104 2.29 11.02 -12.12
N LEU A 105 1.01 11.39 -12.28
CA LEU A 105 0.42 12.52 -11.55
C LEU A 105 0.44 12.29 -10.03
N ALA A 106 0.15 11.08 -9.56
CA ALA A 106 0.24 10.70 -8.16
C ALA A 106 1.64 10.91 -7.60
N GLY A 107 2.67 10.50 -8.37
CA GLY A 107 4.06 10.77 -8.02
C GLY A 107 4.38 12.27 -7.94
N ILE A 108 3.84 13.09 -8.85
CA ILE A 108 3.98 14.56 -8.79
C ILE A 108 3.33 15.10 -7.52
N PHE A 109 2.12 14.63 -7.15
CA PHE A 109 1.49 15.01 -5.89
C PHE A 109 2.36 14.68 -4.68
N GLN A 110 2.94 13.49 -4.62
CA GLN A 110 3.84 13.09 -3.53
C GLN A 110 5.07 13.99 -3.45
N ILE A 111 5.68 14.34 -4.59
CA ILE A 111 6.79 15.30 -4.65
C ILE A 111 6.37 16.67 -4.08
N LEU A 112 5.21 17.19 -4.49
CA LEU A 112 4.67 18.45 -3.98
C LEU A 112 4.44 18.38 -2.47
N PHE A 113 3.83 17.28 -1.95
CA PHE A 113 3.69 17.09 -0.51
C PHE A 113 5.03 17.14 0.24
N GLY A 114 6.06 16.50 -0.30
CA GLY A 114 7.40 16.53 0.28
C GLY A 114 8.05 17.93 0.21
N LEU A 115 7.91 18.65 -0.92
CA LEU A 115 8.45 20.01 -1.11
C LEU A 115 7.77 21.05 -0.20
N PHE A 116 6.45 20.94 -0.03
CA PHE A 116 5.69 21.80 0.90
C PHE A 116 5.82 21.38 2.36
N ARG A 117 6.64 20.35 2.66
CA ARG A 117 6.91 19.85 4.01
C ARG A 117 5.65 19.36 4.73
N LEU A 118 4.73 18.75 3.99
CA LEU A 118 3.47 18.22 4.52
C LEU A 118 3.60 16.82 5.15
N GLY A 119 4.77 16.18 5.09
CA GLY A 119 4.99 14.83 5.63
C GLY A 119 4.61 14.69 7.11
N ARG A 120 4.84 15.74 7.92
CA ARG A 120 4.43 15.74 9.33
C ARG A 120 2.91 15.64 9.51
N TYR A 121 2.13 16.26 8.63
CA TYR A 121 0.68 16.28 8.76
C TYR A 121 0.04 14.96 8.36
N VAL A 122 0.66 14.22 7.44
CA VAL A 122 0.18 12.89 7.05
C VAL A 122 0.22 11.90 8.24
N THR A 123 1.24 11.99 9.09
CA THR A 123 1.36 11.14 10.28
C THR A 123 0.43 11.54 11.43
N MET A 124 -0.27 12.68 11.34
CA MET A 124 -1.22 13.15 12.36
C MET A 124 -2.65 12.64 12.18
N MET A 125 -2.91 11.84 11.15
CA MET A 125 -4.25 11.28 10.93
C MET A 125 -4.69 10.37 12.08
N PRO A 126 -5.96 10.46 12.54
CA PRO A 126 -6.47 9.59 13.58
C PRO A 126 -6.40 8.12 13.17
N TYR A 127 -5.91 7.28 14.06
CA TYR A 127 -5.74 5.84 13.80
C TYR A 127 -7.03 5.13 13.42
N THR A 128 -8.17 5.57 13.99
CA THR A 128 -9.51 5.06 13.65
C THR A 128 -9.86 5.16 12.17
N VAL A 129 -9.45 6.24 11.52
CA VAL A 129 -9.69 6.46 10.09
C VAL A 129 -8.72 5.63 9.25
N ILE A 130 -7.45 5.60 9.63
CA ILE A 130 -6.42 4.80 8.94
C ILE A 130 -6.78 3.31 9.01
N SER A 131 -7.10 2.80 10.20
CA SER A 131 -7.50 1.40 10.42
C SER A 131 -8.78 1.04 9.64
N GLY A 132 -9.80 1.91 9.67
CA GLY A 132 -11.03 1.73 8.90
C GLY A 132 -10.78 1.69 7.40
N PHE A 133 -9.98 2.63 6.90
CA PHE A 133 -9.63 2.71 5.48
C PHE A 133 -8.80 1.51 5.02
N MET A 134 -7.74 1.15 5.75
CA MET A 134 -6.92 -0.03 5.45
C MET A 134 -7.73 -1.32 5.47
N SER A 135 -8.62 -1.48 6.46
CA SER A 135 -9.52 -2.63 6.54
C SER A 135 -10.49 -2.67 5.35
N GLY A 136 -11.04 -1.53 4.95
CA GLY A 136 -11.87 -1.41 3.75
C GLY A 136 -11.13 -1.85 2.48
N ILE A 137 -9.89 -1.40 2.30
CA ILE A 137 -9.01 -1.82 1.20
C ILE A 137 -8.75 -3.33 1.23
N GLY A 138 -8.47 -3.90 2.40
CA GLY A 138 -8.28 -5.34 2.56
C GLY A 138 -9.51 -6.12 2.09
N ILE A 139 -10.71 -5.68 2.48
CA ILE A 139 -11.99 -6.26 2.04
C ILE A 139 -12.15 -6.14 0.51
N ILE A 140 -11.87 -4.97 -0.07
CA ILE A 140 -11.95 -4.76 -1.52
C ILE A 140 -11.02 -5.73 -2.24
N LEU A 141 -9.77 -5.87 -1.78
CA LEU A 141 -8.80 -6.77 -2.40
C LEU A 141 -9.29 -8.23 -2.38
N VAL A 142 -9.86 -8.68 -1.25
CA VAL A 142 -10.48 -10.01 -1.16
C VAL A 142 -11.63 -10.16 -2.16
N LEU A 143 -12.56 -9.20 -2.20
CA LEU A 143 -13.72 -9.25 -3.10
C LEU A 143 -13.31 -9.29 -4.58
N LEU A 144 -12.38 -8.44 -5.00
CA LEU A 144 -11.90 -8.40 -6.38
C LEU A 144 -11.19 -9.71 -6.81
N GLN A 145 -10.64 -10.45 -5.86
CA GLN A 145 -9.96 -11.72 -6.13
C GLN A 145 -10.87 -12.95 -6.07
N LEU A 146 -12.15 -12.80 -5.71
CA LEU A 146 -13.08 -13.94 -5.64
C LEU A 146 -13.27 -14.63 -7.01
N GLY A 147 -13.40 -13.86 -8.10
CA GLY A 147 -13.51 -14.45 -9.43
C GLY A 147 -12.30 -15.33 -9.77
N PRO A 148 -11.07 -14.79 -9.80
CA PRO A 148 -9.84 -15.58 -10.03
C PRO A 148 -9.66 -16.73 -9.04
N PHE A 149 -10.04 -16.56 -7.78
CA PHE A 149 -9.97 -17.59 -6.73
C PHE A 149 -10.91 -18.76 -7.00
N LEU A 150 -12.10 -18.49 -7.53
CA LEU A 150 -13.09 -19.49 -7.94
C LEU A 150 -12.86 -20.05 -9.37
N GLY A 151 -11.77 -19.66 -10.02
CA GLY A 151 -11.44 -20.13 -11.35
C GLY A 151 -12.17 -19.40 -12.47
N GLN A 152 -12.57 -18.14 -12.26
CA GLN A 152 -13.29 -17.35 -13.24
C GLN A 152 -12.60 -16.00 -13.51
N ALA A 153 -12.96 -15.33 -14.60
CA ALA A 153 -12.53 -13.97 -14.83
C ALA A 153 -13.15 -13.02 -13.78
N PRO A 154 -12.46 -11.94 -13.41
CA PRO A 154 -13.03 -10.95 -12.51
C PRO A 154 -14.27 -10.32 -13.14
N PRO A 155 -15.39 -10.17 -12.39
CA PRO A 155 -16.60 -9.53 -12.88
C PRO A 155 -16.36 -8.06 -13.28
N LYS A 156 -17.15 -7.60 -14.25
CA LYS A 156 -17.13 -6.19 -14.64
C LYS A 156 -17.82 -5.34 -13.56
N GLY A 157 -17.33 -4.10 -13.35
CA GLY A 157 -17.92 -3.19 -12.36
C GLY A 157 -17.31 -3.28 -10.96
N GLY A 158 -16.12 -3.85 -10.84
CA GLY A 158 -15.34 -3.85 -9.60
C GLY A 158 -16.02 -4.57 -8.44
N VAL A 159 -15.99 -3.95 -7.25
CA VAL A 159 -16.56 -4.54 -6.03
C VAL A 159 -18.07 -4.78 -6.16
N MET A 160 -18.81 -3.79 -6.65
CA MET A 160 -20.28 -3.91 -6.83
C MET A 160 -20.62 -4.98 -7.86
N GLY A 161 -19.88 -5.04 -8.97
CA GLY A 161 -20.03 -6.11 -9.96
C GLY A 161 -19.79 -7.49 -9.34
N THR A 162 -18.75 -7.64 -8.55
CA THR A 162 -18.44 -8.91 -7.85
C THR A 162 -19.55 -9.31 -6.87
N LEU A 163 -20.09 -8.35 -6.11
CA LEU A 163 -21.17 -8.62 -5.16
C LEU A 163 -22.48 -9.02 -5.87
N LEU A 164 -22.82 -8.36 -6.96
CA LEU A 164 -24.02 -8.67 -7.75
C LEU A 164 -23.90 -10.02 -8.47
N GLU A 165 -22.71 -10.35 -8.99
CA GLU A 165 -22.46 -11.59 -9.70
C GLU A 165 -22.05 -12.77 -8.77
N MET A 166 -22.03 -12.57 -7.45
CA MET A 166 -21.64 -13.59 -6.47
C MET A 166 -22.36 -14.94 -6.66
N PRO A 167 -23.69 -15.00 -6.87
CA PRO A 167 -24.37 -16.26 -7.11
C PRO A 167 -23.88 -16.99 -8.37
N ALA A 168 -23.61 -16.24 -9.45
CA ALA A 168 -23.08 -16.79 -10.71
C ALA A 168 -21.64 -17.29 -10.54
N LEU A 169 -20.80 -16.54 -9.81
CA LEU A 169 -19.43 -16.93 -9.47
C LEU A 169 -19.39 -18.27 -8.71
N VAL A 170 -20.27 -18.44 -7.73
CA VAL A 170 -20.36 -19.69 -6.95
C VAL A 170 -20.82 -20.86 -7.83
N GLN A 171 -21.81 -20.64 -8.70
CA GLN A 171 -22.31 -21.68 -9.62
C GLN A 171 -21.28 -22.08 -10.69
N GLY A 172 -20.52 -21.11 -11.20
CA GLY A 172 -19.51 -21.33 -12.22
C GLY A 172 -18.13 -21.73 -11.68
N THR A 173 -18.02 -22.06 -10.38
CA THR A 173 -16.75 -22.41 -9.74
C THR A 173 -16.03 -23.55 -10.47
N GLN A 174 -14.74 -23.36 -10.76
CA GLN A 174 -13.87 -24.40 -11.31
C GLN A 174 -13.21 -25.18 -10.16
N PRO A 175 -13.59 -26.46 -9.92
CA PRO A 175 -13.17 -27.18 -8.72
C PRO A 175 -11.65 -27.30 -8.56
N MET A 176 -10.92 -27.47 -9.67
CA MET A 176 -9.46 -27.65 -9.63
C MET A 176 -8.72 -26.34 -9.34
N GLU A 177 -9.20 -25.20 -9.89
CA GLU A 177 -8.63 -23.89 -9.56
C GLU A 177 -8.94 -23.50 -8.11
N LEU A 178 -10.18 -23.73 -7.65
CA LEU A 178 -10.56 -23.53 -6.24
C LEU A 178 -9.70 -24.35 -5.29
N LEU A 179 -9.51 -25.65 -5.59
CA LEU A 179 -8.68 -26.54 -4.78
C LEU A 179 -7.25 -26.01 -4.68
N LEU A 180 -6.68 -25.56 -5.80
CA LEU A 180 -5.34 -25.00 -5.85
C LEU A 180 -5.22 -23.69 -5.06
N ALA A 181 -6.22 -22.82 -5.15
CA ALA A 181 -6.30 -21.59 -4.35
C ALA A 181 -6.40 -21.89 -2.85
N LEU A 182 -7.21 -22.88 -2.45
CA LEU A 182 -7.33 -23.32 -1.05
C LEU A 182 -6.02 -23.93 -0.53
N ILE A 183 -5.34 -24.76 -1.33
CA ILE A 183 -4.00 -25.29 -0.98
C ILE A 183 -3.01 -24.12 -0.77
N THR A 184 -3.06 -23.11 -1.64
CA THR A 184 -2.24 -21.91 -1.51
C THR A 184 -2.50 -21.20 -0.17
N LEU A 185 -3.77 -20.97 0.18
CA LEU A 185 -4.13 -20.38 1.48
C LEU A 185 -3.66 -21.26 2.66
N ALA A 186 -3.84 -22.56 2.56
CA ALA A 186 -3.39 -23.50 3.59
C ALA A 186 -1.87 -23.43 3.81
N ILE A 187 -1.08 -23.36 2.73
CA ILE A 187 0.37 -23.15 2.84
C ILE A 187 0.68 -21.82 3.54
N LEU A 188 0.02 -20.73 3.14
CA LEU A 188 0.26 -19.40 3.71
C LEU A 188 -0.06 -19.33 5.21
N TRP A 189 -1.10 -20.04 5.68
CA TRP A 189 -1.49 -20.04 7.10
C TRP A 189 -0.71 -21.03 7.94
N PHE A 190 -0.56 -22.27 7.45
CA PHE A 190 -0.07 -23.40 8.24
C PHE A 190 1.43 -23.67 8.09
N THR A 191 2.19 -22.88 7.31
CA THR A 191 3.63 -23.05 7.20
C THR A 191 4.30 -22.95 8.59
N PRO A 192 5.03 -23.99 9.06
CA PRO A 192 5.68 -24.00 10.36
C PRO A 192 6.75 -22.89 10.48
N SER A 193 6.96 -22.38 11.70
CA SER A 193 7.94 -21.33 11.97
C SER A 193 9.38 -21.70 11.57
N ALA A 194 9.71 -22.99 11.61
CA ALA A 194 11.01 -23.49 11.16
C ALA A 194 11.19 -23.29 9.64
N VAL A 195 10.12 -23.54 8.84
CA VAL A 195 10.16 -23.36 7.39
C VAL A 195 10.14 -21.87 7.03
N LYS A 196 9.36 -21.05 7.74
CA LYS A 196 9.29 -19.58 7.55
C LYS A 196 10.66 -18.90 7.68
N LYS A 197 11.57 -19.49 8.47
CA LYS A 197 12.93 -18.96 8.63
C LYS A 197 13.84 -19.19 7.40
N VAL A 198 13.50 -20.19 6.59
CA VAL A 198 14.29 -20.58 5.41
C VAL A 198 13.63 -20.11 4.11
N CYS A 199 12.33 -20.24 4.02
CA CYS A 199 11.56 -19.91 2.82
C CYS A 199 10.29 -19.13 3.20
N PRO A 200 10.09 -17.92 2.65
CA PRO A 200 8.87 -17.17 2.86
C PRO A 200 7.64 -17.95 2.38
N PRO A 201 6.52 -17.94 3.14
CA PRO A 201 5.33 -18.70 2.79
C PRO A 201 4.76 -18.36 1.41
N GLN A 202 4.88 -17.10 0.98
CA GLN A 202 4.40 -16.65 -0.34
C GLN A 202 5.17 -17.31 -1.48
N LEU A 203 6.50 -17.39 -1.35
CA LEU A 203 7.32 -18.09 -2.33
C LEU A 203 7.07 -19.59 -2.31
N LEU A 204 6.95 -20.18 -1.12
CA LEU A 204 6.63 -21.60 -0.96
C LEU A 204 5.30 -21.93 -1.64
N ALA A 205 4.27 -21.12 -1.40
CA ALA A 205 2.95 -21.27 -2.01
C ALA A 205 3.01 -21.14 -3.54
N LEU A 206 3.79 -20.19 -4.04
CA LEU A 206 3.99 -19.98 -5.47
C LEU A 206 4.65 -21.22 -6.12
N VAL A 207 5.75 -21.69 -5.56
CA VAL A 207 6.50 -22.83 -6.10
C VAL A 207 5.69 -24.13 -5.99
N VAL A 208 5.17 -24.45 -4.81
CA VAL A 208 4.38 -25.68 -4.58
C VAL A 208 3.12 -25.64 -5.43
N GLY A 209 2.38 -24.54 -5.47
CA GLY A 209 1.18 -24.39 -6.27
C GLY A 209 1.46 -24.57 -7.78
N THR A 210 2.55 -24.01 -8.29
CA THR A 210 2.97 -24.18 -9.68
C THR A 210 3.39 -25.61 -9.98
N VAL A 211 4.15 -26.25 -9.09
CA VAL A 211 4.56 -27.66 -9.26
C VAL A 211 3.33 -28.59 -9.24
N LEU A 212 2.39 -28.38 -8.33
CA LEU A 212 1.13 -29.16 -8.29
C LEU A 212 0.32 -28.98 -9.59
N ALA A 213 0.23 -27.76 -10.09
CA ALA A 213 -0.47 -27.47 -11.35
C ALA A 213 0.17 -28.21 -12.54
N LEU A 214 1.49 -28.23 -12.62
CA LEU A 214 2.22 -28.87 -13.72
C LEU A 214 2.25 -30.41 -13.60
N SER A 215 2.18 -30.97 -12.40
CA SER A 215 2.27 -32.41 -12.17
C SER A 215 0.89 -33.06 -12.03
N LEU A 216 0.12 -32.71 -10.99
CA LEU A 216 -1.16 -33.36 -10.67
C LEU A 216 -2.34 -32.82 -11.47
N PHE A 217 -2.29 -31.55 -11.88
CA PHE A 217 -3.40 -30.87 -12.55
C PHE A 217 -3.09 -30.54 -14.02
N SER A 218 -2.08 -31.15 -14.63
CA SER A 218 -1.64 -30.87 -16.00
C SER A 218 -2.74 -31.04 -17.06
N GLY A 219 -3.76 -31.87 -16.79
CA GLY A 219 -4.91 -32.09 -17.68
C GLY A 219 -6.15 -31.24 -17.36
N ALA A 220 -6.11 -30.39 -16.32
CA ALA A 220 -7.31 -29.71 -15.81
C ALA A 220 -7.61 -28.36 -16.53
N GLY A 221 -6.81 -27.95 -17.50
CA GLY A 221 -7.02 -26.68 -18.24
C GLY A 221 -6.92 -25.43 -17.36
N LEU A 222 -6.04 -25.43 -16.36
CA LEU A 222 -5.84 -24.31 -15.44
C LEU A 222 -5.43 -23.05 -16.17
N ARG A 223 -5.99 -21.92 -15.78
CA ARG A 223 -5.57 -20.61 -16.28
C ARG A 223 -4.24 -20.22 -15.67
N THR A 224 -3.32 -19.79 -16.51
CA THR A 224 -1.99 -19.34 -16.11
C THR A 224 -1.78 -17.87 -16.46
N ILE A 225 -0.68 -17.29 -15.99
CA ILE A 225 -0.29 -15.94 -16.37
C ILE A 225 -0.10 -15.89 -17.88
N PRO A 226 -0.71 -14.90 -18.58
CA PRO A 226 -0.43 -14.69 -20.01
C PRO A 226 1.07 -14.47 -20.25
N GLU A 227 1.57 -14.96 -21.39
CA GLU A 227 2.94 -14.69 -21.78
C GLU A 227 3.20 -13.20 -21.86
N PHE A 228 4.28 -12.76 -21.26
CA PHE A 228 4.72 -11.36 -21.29
C PHE A 228 6.20 -11.28 -21.68
N SER A 229 6.55 -10.18 -22.35
CA SER A 229 7.92 -9.95 -22.74
C SER A 229 8.82 -9.69 -21.54
N ALA A 230 9.97 -10.38 -21.47
CA ALA A 230 11.03 -10.10 -20.51
C ALA A 230 11.82 -8.81 -20.85
N ALA A 231 11.50 -8.12 -21.94
CA ALA A 231 12.20 -6.92 -22.35
C ALA A 231 12.07 -5.78 -21.31
N PHE A 232 13.03 -4.88 -21.35
CA PHE A 232 12.94 -3.62 -20.61
C PHE A 232 11.68 -2.87 -21.03
N PRO A 233 10.94 -2.27 -20.08
CA PRO A 233 9.74 -1.51 -20.40
C PRO A 233 10.11 -0.30 -21.24
N SER A 234 9.31 -0.05 -22.29
CA SER A 234 9.48 1.12 -23.13
C SER A 234 9.01 2.39 -22.44
N PHE A 235 9.70 3.49 -22.70
CA PHE A 235 9.25 4.79 -22.24
C PHE A 235 7.92 5.16 -22.90
N GLN A 236 6.95 5.56 -22.10
CA GLN A 236 5.62 5.96 -22.54
C GLN A 236 5.35 7.41 -22.15
N LEU A 237 4.91 8.21 -23.10
CA LEU A 237 4.46 9.56 -22.81
C LEU A 237 3.09 9.49 -22.10
N PRO A 238 2.89 10.30 -21.05
CA PRO A 238 1.60 10.35 -20.36
C PRO A 238 0.47 10.74 -21.33
N MET A 239 -0.61 9.97 -21.30
CA MET A 239 -1.81 10.24 -22.10
C MET A 239 -2.86 10.93 -21.22
N PHE A 240 -3.26 12.13 -21.63
CA PHE A 240 -4.31 12.90 -20.98
C PHE A 240 -5.50 13.09 -21.91
N SER A 241 -6.69 12.72 -21.44
CA SER A 241 -7.93 13.02 -22.15
C SER A 241 -8.55 14.28 -21.56
N SER A 242 -8.81 15.27 -22.41
CA SER A 242 -9.41 16.56 -21.97
C SER A 242 -10.76 16.37 -21.28
N GLY A 243 -11.57 15.39 -21.72
CA GLY A 243 -12.85 15.03 -21.11
C GLY A 243 -12.72 14.33 -19.75
N GLN A 244 -11.58 13.71 -19.45
CA GLN A 244 -11.34 12.92 -18.25
C GLN A 244 -10.28 13.52 -17.32
N LEU A 245 -9.67 14.64 -17.70
CA LEU A 245 -8.58 15.26 -16.94
C LEU A 245 -8.94 15.53 -15.48
N ARG A 246 -10.17 15.98 -15.22
CA ARG A 246 -10.66 16.20 -13.85
C ARG A 246 -10.63 14.91 -13.03
N LEU A 247 -11.10 13.81 -13.60
CA LEU A 247 -11.11 12.50 -12.95
C LEU A 247 -9.67 12.01 -12.70
N MET A 248 -8.81 12.12 -13.73
CA MET A 248 -7.37 11.74 -13.61
C MET A 248 -6.66 12.49 -12.49
N VAL A 249 -6.93 13.79 -12.33
CA VAL A 249 -6.33 14.60 -11.25
C VAL A 249 -6.87 14.19 -9.87
N ILE A 250 -8.16 13.91 -9.74
CA ILE A 250 -8.76 13.45 -8.48
C ILE A 250 -8.18 12.08 -8.10
N ASP A 251 -8.19 11.12 -9.03
CA ASP A 251 -7.64 9.78 -8.82
C ASP A 251 -6.16 9.82 -8.44
N ALA A 252 -5.39 10.69 -9.12
CA ALA A 252 -3.99 10.90 -8.83
C ALA A 252 -3.75 11.50 -7.43
N ALA A 253 -4.59 12.43 -7.01
CA ALA A 253 -4.49 13.02 -5.67
C ALA A 253 -4.75 11.95 -4.59
N VAL A 254 -5.76 11.10 -4.79
CA VAL A 254 -6.07 10.00 -3.87
C VAL A 254 -4.97 8.96 -3.84
N LEU A 255 -4.52 8.50 -5.01
CA LEU A 255 -3.43 7.53 -5.13
C LEU A 255 -2.13 8.08 -4.52
N GLY A 256 -1.81 9.35 -4.77
CA GLY A 256 -0.65 10.02 -4.22
C GLY A 256 -0.72 10.16 -2.70
N MET A 257 -1.89 10.56 -2.16
CA MET A 257 -2.10 10.67 -0.72
C MET A 257 -2.00 9.32 -0.01
N LEU A 258 -2.61 8.29 -0.59
CA LEU A 258 -2.51 6.92 -0.06
C LEU A 258 -1.07 6.44 -0.04
N GLY A 259 -0.32 6.66 -1.12
CA GLY A 259 1.10 6.31 -1.17
C GLY A 259 1.94 7.08 -0.14
N CYS A 260 1.59 8.35 0.16
CA CYS A 260 2.22 9.10 1.26
C CYS A 260 1.97 8.45 2.62
N ILE A 261 0.72 8.05 2.90
CA ILE A 261 0.33 7.42 4.17
C ILE A 261 1.05 6.09 4.33
N ASP A 262 0.99 5.22 3.33
CA ASP A 262 1.57 3.88 3.34
C ASP A 262 3.11 3.93 3.53
N ALA A 263 3.78 4.82 2.79
CA ALA A 263 5.22 5.02 2.90
C ALA A 263 5.65 5.56 4.27
N LEU A 264 4.94 6.55 4.82
CA LEU A 264 5.31 7.14 6.10
C LEU A 264 4.98 6.21 7.29
N LEU A 265 3.88 5.45 7.23
CA LEU A 265 3.59 4.41 8.23
C LEU A 265 4.69 3.34 8.23
N THR A 266 5.12 2.90 7.05
CA THR A 266 6.24 1.96 6.91
C THR A 266 7.55 2.55 7.42
N SER A 267 7.80 3.84 7.20
CA SER A 267 8.98 4.54 7.74
C SER A 267 9.01 4.54 9.26
N VAL A 268 7.85 4.77 9.91
CA VAL A 268 7.73 4.70 11.38
C VAL A 268 8.02 3.27 11.90
N VAL A 269 7.56 2.24 11.19
CA VAL A 269 7.90 0.85 11.51
C VAL A 269 9.41 0.61 11.37
N ALA A 270 10.01 1.10 10.29
CA ALA A 270 11.46 0.99 10.08
C ALA A 270 12.24 1.67 11.21
N ASP A 271 11.86 2.88 11.61
CA ASP A 271 12.48 3.61 12.71
C ASP A 271 12.42 2.85 14.03
N SER A 272 11.25 2.27 14.33
CA SER A 272 11.07 1.48 15.56
C SER A 272 12.00 0.27 15.63
N LEU A 273 12.25 -0.38 14.50
CA LEU A 273 13.11 -1.56 14.39
C LEU A 273 14.61 -1.22 14.32
N THR A 274 14.95 -0.08 13.72
CA THR A 274 16.36 0.32 13.54
C THR A 274 16.83 1.32 14.60
N ARG A 275 15.90 1.90 15.36
CA ARG A 275 16.13 3.00 16.31
C ARG A 275 16.76 4.23 15.64
N THR A 276 16.27 4.55 14.45
CA THR A 276 16.67 5.73 13.67
C THR A 276 15.48 6.66 13.49
N GLU A 277 15.72 7.85 12.98
CA GLU A 277 14.66 8.79 12.58
C GLU A 277 14.73 8.99 11.07
N HIS A 278 13.61 8.78 10.39
CA HIS A 278 13.49 9.01 8.97
C HIS A 278 13.23 10.48 8.65
N ASN A 279 13.53 10.89 7.43
CA ASN A 279 13.15 12.20 6.92
C ASN A 279 11.88 12.09 6.08
N SER A 280 10.70 12.35 6.69
CA SER A 280 9.39 12.22 6.05
C SER A 280 9.29 12.98 4.72
N ASN A 281 9.78 14.23 4.65
CA ASN A 281 9.66 15.02 3.44
C ASN A 281 10.55 14.50 2.31
N LYS A 282 11.76 14.03 2.63
CA LYS A 282 12.65 13.38 1.67
C LYS A 282 12.06 12.06 1.20
N GLU A 283 11.43 11.31 2.12
CA GLU A 283 10.76 10.05 1.79
C GLU A 283 9.66 10.28 0.76
N LEU A 284 8.77 11.26 0.98
CA LEU A 284 7.71 11.59 0.02
C LEU A 284 8.24 12.01 -1.36
N ILE A 285 9.33 12.76 -1.40
CA ILE A 285 9.98 13.14 -2.67
C ILE A 285 10.54 11.89 -3.35
N GLY A 286 11.20 10.99 -2.62
CA GLY A 286 11.75 9.75 -3.18
C GLY A 286 10.68 8.81 -3.71
N GLN A 287 9.59 8.63 -2.97
CA GLN A 287 8.44 7.84 -3.40
C GLN A 287 7.75 8.45 -4.61
N GLY A 288 7.58 9.78 -4.61
CA GLY A 288 7.01 10.49 -5.74
C GLY A 288 7.85 10.37 -7.02
N LEU A 289 9.17 10.54 -6.92
CA LEU A 289 10.08 10.31 -8.05
C LEU A 289 9.98 8.86 -8.57
N ALA A 290 9.90 7.88 -7.65
CA ALA A 290 9.77 6.49 -8.00
C ALA A 290 8.46 6.20 -8.75
N ASN A 291 7.34 6.78 -8.32
CA ASN A 291 6.05 6.63 -8.98
C ASN A 291 5.99 7.35 -10.34
N VAL A 292 6.61 8.53 -10.46
CA VAL A 292 6.76 9.21 -11.77
C VAL A 292 7.52 8.32 -12.75
N VAL A 293 8.68 7.82 -12.35
CA VAL A 293 9.49 6.96 -13.23
C VAL A 293 8.74 5.66 -13.55
N SER A 294 8.10 5.03 -12.56
CA SER A 294 7.31 3.81 -12.78
C SER A 294 6.20 4.02 -13.81
N GLY A 295 5.41 5.07 -13.68
CA GLY A 295 4.33 5.38 -14.61
C GLY A 295 4.82 5.71 -16.02
N LEU A 296 5.96 6.42 -16.17
CA LEU A 296 6.58 6.72 -17.46
C LEU A 296 7.09 5.46 -18.19
N PHE A 297 7.34 4.38 -17.48
CA PHE A 297 7.74 3.09 -18.05
C PHE A 297 6.59 2.07 -18.07
N GLY A 298 5.33 2.51 -17.93
CA GLY A 298 4.18 1.60 -17.99
C GLY A 298 4.19 0.54 -16.88
N ALA A 299 4.72 0.91 -15.72
CA ALA A 299 4.80 0.03 -14.57
C ALA A 299 3.88 0.52 -13.44
N MET A 300 3.46 -0.39 -12.56
CA MET A 300 2.53 -0.09 -11.47
C MET A 300 3.09 0.93 -10.49
N PRO A 301 2.24 1.82 -9.95
CA PRO A 301 2.60 2.65 -8.82
C PRO A 301 2.71 1.83 -7.53
N GLY A 302 3.44 2.35 -6.56
CA GLY A 302 3.62 1.70 -5.26
C GLY A 302 3.99 2.67 -4.16
N ALA A 303 4.34 2.10 -3.01
CA ALA A 303 4.71 2.83 -1.80
C ALA A 303 5.67 1.99 -0.94
N GLY A 304 5.95 2.45 0.28
CA GLY A 304 6.72 1.68 1.25
C GLY A 304 5.98 0.40 1.68
N ALA A 305 6.62 -0.75 1.50
CA ALA A 305 6.07 -2.06 1.84
C ALA A 305 6.54 -2.51 3.22
N THR A 306 5.63 -2.54 4.19
CA THR A 306 5.95 -2.89 5.58
C THR A 306 6.57 -4.29 5.70
N MET A 307 5.98 -5.30 5.06
CA MET A 307 6.47 -6.68 5.10
C MET A 307 7.90 -6.78 4.56
N GLY A 308 8.15 -6.24 3.36
CA GLY A 308 9.47 -6.21 2.72
C GLY A 308 10.50 -5.47 3.58
N THR A 309 10.11 -4.35 4.18
CA THR A 309 10.96 -3.54 5.06
C THR A 309 11.34 -4.27 6.34
N VAL A 310 10.38 -4.89 7.02
CA VAL A 310 10.62 -5.67 8.25
C VAL A 310 11.60 -6.83 7.97
N VAL A 311 11.35 -7.57 6.90
CA VAL A 311 12.21 -8.70 6.52
C VAL A 311 13.61 -8.23 6.12
N ASN A 312 13.74 -7.14 5.35
CA ASN A 312 15.03 -6.53 5.04
C ASN A 312 15.84 -6.23 6.31
N ILE A 313 15.23 -5.53 7.27
CA ILE A 313 15.87 -5.14 8.52
C ILE A 313 16.25 -6.36 9.38
N GLN A 314 15.34 -7.34 9.51
CA GLN A 314 15.58 -8.57 10.27
C GLN A 314 16.67 -9.45 9.64
N SER A 315 16.84 -9.40 8.31
CA SER A 315 17.90 -10.10 7.59
C SER A 315 19.24 -9.35 7.57
N GLY A 316 19.30 -8.19 8.23
CA GLY A 316 20.53 -7.43 8.42
C GLY A 316 20.69 -6.20 7.54
N GLY A 317 19.70 -5.84 6.70
CA GLY A 317 19.71 -4.62 5.90
C GLY A 317 19.70 -3.36 6.78
N ARG A 318 20.61 -2.43 6.52
CA ARG A 318 20.79 -1.20 7.29
C ARG A 318 20.92 0.06 6.43
N THR A 319 21.20 -0.09 5.16
CA THR A 319 21.42 1.04 4.24
C THR A 319 20.57 0.92 2.98
N ALA A 320 20.54 1.97 2.20
CA ALA A 320 19.86 2.01 0.90
C ALA A 320 20.39 0.95 -0.09
N LEU A 321 21.57 0.41 0.15
CA LEU A 321 22.15 -0.63 -0.67
C LEU A 321 21.29 -1.90 -0.68
N SER A 322 20.63 -2.24 0.44
CA SER A 322 19.74 -3.41 0.49
C SER A 322 18.56 -3.29 -0.47
N GLY A 323 17.93 -2.12 -0.59
CA GLY A 323 16.87 -1.86 -1.55
C GLY A 323 17.37 -1.89 -3.01
N ILE A 324 18.58 -1.39 -3.27
CA ILE A 324 19.22 -1.46 -4.59
C ILE A 324 19.51 -2.93 -4.96
N VAL A 325 20.09 -3.72 -4.05
CA VAL A 325 20.33 -5.15 -4.27
C VAL A 325 19.01 -5.87 -4.57
N ARG A 326 17.97 -5.60 -3.80
CA ARG A 326 16.64 -6.16 -4.06
C ARG A 326 16.14 -5.85 -5.47
N ALA A 327 16.21 -4.59 -5.88
CA ALA A 327 15.77 -4.17 -7.21
C ALA A 327 16.57 -4.86 -8.33
N MET A 328 17.88 -4.98 -8.16
CA MET A 328 18.76 -5.68 -9.12
C MET A 328 18.45 -7.18 -9.20
N VAL A 329 18.20 -7.83 -8.06
CA VAL A 329 17.81 -9.26 -8.04
C VAL A 329 16.46 -9.45 -8.73
N LEU A 330 15.45 -8.62 -8.44
CA LEU A 330 14.16 -8.68 -9.13
C LEU A 330 14.30 -8.43 -10.62
N MET A 331 15.09 -7.45 -11.03
CA MET A 331 15.36 -7.18 -12.44
C MET A 331 15.96 -8.41 -13.13
N LEU A 332 16.94 -9.05 -12.50
CA LEU A 332 17.55 -10.27 -13.04
C LEU A 332 16.51 -11.40 -13.17
N VAL A 333 15.64 -11.57 -12.16
CA VAL A 333 14.56 -12.56 -12.19
C VAL A 333 13.57 -12.26 -13.32
N VAL A 334 13.16 -11.00 -13.50
CA VAL A 334 12.25 -10.62 -14.60
C VAL A 334 12.86 -10.94 -15.96
N LEU A 335 14.13 -10.60 -16.18
CA LEU A 335 14.81 -10.81 -17.45
C LEU A 335 15.08 -12.29 -17.76
N LEU A 336 15.33 -13.13 -16.76
CA LEU A 336 15.70 -14.53 -16.95
C LEU A 336 14.55 -15.52 -16.75
N ALA A 337 13.59 -15.21 -15.89
CA ALA A 337 12.57 -16.15 -15.44
C ALA A 337 11.16 -15.84 -15.98
N ALA A 338 10.98 -14.86 -16.86
CA ALA A 338 9.67 -14.56 -17.45
C ALA A 338 8.98 -15.78 -18.11
N PRO A 339 9.67 -16.68 -18.83
CA PRO A 339 9.05 -17.89 -19.37
C PRO A 339 8.56 -18.88 -18.29
N LEU A 340 9.20 -18.87 -17.11
CA LEU A 340 8.74 -19.67 -15.97
C LEU A 340 7.53 -19.04 -15.31
N ALA A 341 7.44 -17.72 -15.28
CA ALA A 341 6.32 -16.99 -14.69
C ALA A 341 5.01 -17.26 -15.45
N SER A 342 5.04 -17.44 -16.77
CA SER A 342 3.84 -17.78 -17.57
C SER A 342 3.22 -19.13 -17.22
N ARG A 343 3.95 -20.01 -16.51
CA ARG A 343 3.44 -21.29 -16.02
C ARG A 343 2.75 -21.22 -14.68
N ILE A 344 2.77 -20.07 -14.01
CA ILE A 344 2.16 -19.89 -12.70
C ILE A 344 0.65 -19.80 -12.86
N PRO A 345 -0.15 -20.62 -12.12
CA PRO A 345 -1.60 -20.56 -12.18
C PRO A 345 -2.15 -19.27 -11.56
N LEU A 346 -3.16 -18.68 -12.17
CA LEU A 346 -3.84 -17.49 -11.66
C LEU A 346 -4.49 -17.74 -10.30
N ALA A 347 -5.00 -18.95 -10.06
CA ALA A 347 -5.57 -19.36 -8.77
C ALA A 347 -4.58 -19.27 -7.60
N VAL A 348 -3.29 -19.57 -7.84
CA VAL A 348 -2.23 -19.41 -6.83
C VAL A 348 -2.02 -17.94 -6.49
N LEU A 349 -1.95 -17.07 -7.50
CA LEU A 349 -1.79 -15.63 -7.28
C LEU A 349 -3.02 -15.02 -6.59
N ALA A 350 -4.22 -15.47 -6.95
CA ALA A 350 -5.46 -15.06 -6.27
C ALA A 350 -5.45 -15.49 -4.80
N GLY A 351 -5.01 -16.71 -4.49
CA GLY A 351 -4.83 -17.17 -3.11
C GLY A 351 -3.86 -16.30 -2.32
N ILE A 352 -2.72 -15.92 -2.91
CA ILE A 352 -1.76 -15.00 -2.29
C ILE A 352 -2.40 -13.64 -2.06
N ALA A 353 -3.07 -13.06 -3.06
CA ALA A 353 -3.69 -11.74 -2.96
C ALA A 353 -4.84 -11.71 -1.94
N VAL A 354 -5.66 -12.77 -1.86
CA VAL A 354 -6.70 -12.92 -0.81
C VAL A 354 -6.06 -12.93 0.58
N LYS A 355 -4.97 -13.68 0.78
CA LYS A 355 -4.27 -13.70 2.06
C LYS A 355 -3.75 -12.32 2.44
N VAL A 356 -3.19 -11.59 1.48
CA VAL A 356 -2.73 -10.21 1.71
C VAL A 356 -3.89 -9.29 2.07
N GLY A 357 -5.01 -9.39 1.36
CA GLY A 357 -6.22 -8.63 1.71
C GLY A 357 -6.67 -8.88 3.15
N ILE A 358 -6.67 -10.14 3.58
CA ILE A 358 -6.99 -10.52 4.97
C ILE A 358 -5.97 -9.95 5.97
N ASP A 359 -4.68 -9.92 5.62
CA ASP A 359 -3.61 -9.40 6.48
C ASP A 359 -3.60 -7.85 6.58
N ILE A 360 -4.14 -7.15 5.59
CA ILE A 360 -4.30 -5.69 5.61
C ILE A 360 -5.42 -5.27 6.60
N ILE A 361 -6.42 -6.12 6.82
CA ILE A 361 -7.51 -5.84 7.77
C ILE A 361 -6.93 -5.77 9.19
N ASP A 362 -7.18 -4.66 9.85
CA ASP A 362 -6.74 -4.44 11.25
C ASP A 362 -7.68 -5.13 12.24
N TRP A 363 -7.58 -6.45 12.30
CA TRP A 363 -8.43 -7.30 13.15
C TRP A 363 -8.35 -6.93 14.63
N ASP A 364 -7.16 -6.60 15.10
CA ASP A 364 -6.92 -6.24 16.50
C ASP A 364 -7.67 -4.97 16.90
N PHE A 365 -7.64 -3.98 16.03
CA PHE A 365 -8.36 -2.73 16.27
C PHE A 365 -9.87 -2.91 16.08
N LEU A 366 -10.32 -3.62 15.05
CA LEU A 366 -11.76 -3.88 14.83
C LEU A 366 -12.40 -4.56 16.02
N GLN A 367 -11.75 -5.57 16.61
CA GLN A 367 -12.24 -6.26 17.79
C GLN A 367 -12.33 -5.36 19.02
N ARG A 368 -11.47 -4.34 19.13
CA ARG A 368 -11.40 -3.44 20.28
C ARG A 368 -12.13 -2.12 20.08
N ALA A 369 -12.48 -1.76 18.85
CA ALA A 369 -13.03 -0.44 18.53
C ALA A 369 -14.25 -0.08 19.37
N HIS A 370 -15.18 -1.01 19.58
CA HIS A 370 -16.37 -0.82 20.38
C HIS A 370 -16.10 -0.77 21.89
N HIS A 371 -14.98 -1.32 22.37
CA HIS A 371 -14.55 -1.22 23.77
C HIS A 371 -13.82 0.11 24.04
N LEU A 372 -13.21 0.73 23.04
CA LEU A 372 -12.54 2.02 23.18
C LEU A 372 -13.53 3.17 23.27
N SER A 373 -14.43 3.30 22.34
CA SER A 373 -15.57 4.22 22.38
C SER A 373 -16.55 3.94 21.24
N VAL A 374 -17.84 4.20 21.46
CA VAL A 374 -18.87 4.09 20.42
C VAL A 374 -18.54 5.00 19.22
N LYS A 375 -18.01 6.21 19.48
CA LYS A 375 -17.58 7.14 18.43
C LYS A 375 -16.48 6.54 17.55
N ALA A 376 -15.47 5.91 18.15
CA ALA A 376 -14.38 5.25 17.41
C ALA A 376 -14.91 4.11 16.53
N ALA A 377 -15.80 3.27 17.08
CA ALA A 377 -16.42 2.18 16.34
C ALA A 377 -17.24 2.70 15.13
N VAL A 378 -18.11 3.69 15.35
CA VAL A 378 -18.94 4.27 14.28
C VAL A 378 -18.09 4.86 13.17
N ILE A 379 -16.99 5.56 13.50
CA ILE A 379 -16.08 6.12 12.52
C ILE A 379 -15.40 5.02 11.74
N THR A 380 -14.80 4.05 12.41
CA THR A 380 -14.05 2.97 11.76
C THR A 380 -14.95 2.14 10.84
N TYR A 381 -16.09 1.66 11.34
CA TYR A 381 -17.03 0.89 10.52
C TYR A 381 -17.70 1.73 9.42
N GLY A 382 -17.97 3.02 9.70
CA GLY A 382 -18.46 3.96 8.70
C GLY A 382 -17.47 4.18 7.57
N VAL A 383 -16.17 4.35 7.87
CA VAL A 383 -15.09 4.45 6.88
C VAL A 383 -14.97 3.16 6.07
N ILE A 384 -15.02 1.98 6.73
CA ILE A 384 -15.03 0.69 6.01
C ILE A 384 -16.19 0.62 5.02
N ALA A 385 -17.41 0.89 5.49
CA ALA A 385 -18.61 0.83 4.63
C ALA A 385 -18.53 1.80 3.46
N LEU A 386 -18.09 3.04 3.69
CA LEU A 386 -17.89 4.02 2.63
C LEU A 386 -16.83 3.56 1.63
N THR A 387 -15.69 3.03 2.12
CA THR A 387 -14.59 2.54 1.27
C THR A 387 -15.04 1.39 0.37
N VAL A 388 -15.81 0.45 0.91
CA VAL A 388 -16.19 -0.78 0.19
C VAL A 388 -17.41 -0.58 -0.72
N LEU A 389 -18.42 0.18 -0.28
CA LEU A 389 -19.74 0.21 -0.92
C LEU A 389 -20.02 1.46 -1.76
N VAL A 390 -19.36 2.58 -1.49
CA VAL A 390 -19.68 3.84 -2.20
C VAL A 390 -18.65 4.11 -3.27
N ASP A 391 -17.49 4.58 -2.85
CA ASP A 391 -16.36 4.88 -3.72
C ASP A 391 -15.12 5.08 -2.83
N LEU A 392 -14.04 4.43 -3.21
CA LEU A 392 -12.76 4.53 -2.51
C LEU A 392 -12.26 5.97 -2.43
N ILE A 393 -12.47 6.76 -3.50
CA ILE A 393 -12.03 8.14 -3.60
C ILE A 393 -12.84 9.04 -2.67
N ALA A 394 -14.18 8.89 -2.69
CA ALA A 394 -15.07 9.60 -1.80
C ALA A 394 -14.80 9.23 -0.33
N ALA A 395 -14.51 7.96 -0.04
CA ALA A 395 -14.20 7.50 1.32
C ALA A 395 -12.95 8.14 1.89
N VAL A 396 -11.87 8.29 1.09
CA VAL A 396 -10.65 9.00 1.52
C VAL A 396 -10.95 10.46 1.80
N GLY A 397 -11.65 11.15 0.90
CA GLY A 397 -12.00 12.57 1.08
C GLY A 397 -12.86 12.79 2.33
N ILE A 398 -13.90 12.00 2.51
CA ILE A 398 -14.80 12.07 3.68
C ILE A 398 -14.03 11.65 4.96
N GLY A 399 -13.24 10.58 4.90
CA GLY A 399 -12.45 10.11 6.04
C GLY A 399 -11.47 11.17 6.54
N VAL A 400 -10.73 11.82 5.65
CA VAL A 400 -9.82 12.93 5.99
C VAL A 400 -10.58 14.12 6.55
N PHE A 401 -11.71 14.49 5.96
CA PHE A 401 -12.55 15.58 6.46
C PHE A 401 -13.06 15.30 7.88
N VAL A 402 -13.66 14.13 8.09
CA VAL A 402 -14.16 13.70 9.42
C VAL A 402 -13.03 13.63 10.44
N ALA A 403 -11.85 13.12 10.04
CA ALA A 403 -10.68 13.06 10.87
C ALA A 403 -10.24 14.45 11.36
N ASN A 404 -10.20 15.42 10.45
CA ASN A 404 -9.83 16.80 10.79
C ASN A 404 -10.85 17.45 11.73
N VAL A 405 -12.15 17.30 11.46
CA VAL A 405 -13.22 17.84 12.33
C VAL A 405 -13.12 17.26 13.74
N LEU A 406 -12.90 15.94 13.88
CA LEU A 406 -12.77 15.29 15.17
C LEU A 406 -11.48 15.68 15.91
N THR A 407 -10.39 15.91 15.19
CA THR A 407 -9.15 16.39 15.77
C THR A 407 -9.32 17.80 16.33
N ILE A 408 -10.00 18.68 15.58
CA ILE A 408 -10.32 20.05 16.02
C ILE A 408 -11.22 20.00 17.25
N ASP A 409 -12.30 19.19 17.25
CA ASP A 409 -13.20 19.01 18.40
C ASP A 409 -12.44 18.53 19.64
N ARG A 410 -11.57 17.55 19.48
CA ARG A 410 -10.73 17.04 20.57
C ARG A 410 -9.74 18.07 21.11
N MET A 411 -9.10 18.83 20.23
CA MET A 411 -8.21 19.92 20.63
C MET A 411 -8.95 21.04 21.34
N SER A 412 -10.12 21.44 20.84
CA SER A 412 -11.01 22.42 21.47
C SER A 412 -11.43 21.98 22.88
N THR A 413 -11.84 20.72 23.02
CA THR A 413 -12.23 20.14 24.33
C THR A 413 -11.06 20.08 25.31
N LEU A 414 -9.85 19.77 24.84
CA LEU A 414 -8.65 19.75 25.67
C LEU A 414 -8.23 21.16 26.09
N GLN A 415 -8.37 22.15 25.19
CA GLN A 415 -8.10 23.54 25.51
C GLN A 415 -9.11 24.11 26.50
N SER A 416 -10.41 23.84 26.30
CA SER A 416 -11.45 24.30 27.24
C SER A 416 -11.31 23.70 28.62
N LYS A 417 -10.80 22.46 28.75
CA LYS A 417 -10.48 21.83 30.05
C LYS A 417 -9.24 22.41 30.72
N LYS A 418 -8.32 23.00 29.94
CA LYS A 418 -7.13 23.68 30.49
C LYS A 418 -7.38 25.14 30.89
N VAL A 419 -8.45 25.74 30.38
CA VAL A 419 -8.85 27.11 30.80
C VAL A 419 -9.64 26.97 32.10
N LYS A 420 -8.96 27.05 33.25
CA LYS A 420 -9.60 27.28 34.52
C LYS A 420 -9.81 28.78 34.66
N THR A 421 -11.04 29.22 34.92
CA THR A 421 -11.31 30.58 35.34
C THR A 421 -10.93 30.66 36.81
N ILE A 422 -9.83 31.35 37.10
CA ILE A 422 -9.39 31.57 38.50
C ILE A 422 -10.10 32.85 38.97
N SER A 423 -11.04 32.69 39.88
CA SER A 423 -11.78 33.82 40.48
C SER A 423 -11.24 34.23 41.85
N THR A 424 -10.42 33.41 42.48
CA THR A 424 -9.79 33.67 43.77
C THR A 424 -8.42 32.99 43.84
N THR A 425 -7.52 33.57 44.67
CA THR A 425 -6.17 33.05 44.99
C THR A 425 -6.23 31.78 45.86
N ASP A 426 -6.96 30.77 45.43
CA ASP A 426 -7.04 29.52 46.18
C ASP A 426 -6.02 28.50 45.63
N ASP A 427 -5.44 27.74 46.52
CA ASP A 427 -4.18 27.01 46.47
C ASP A 427 -4.00 25.90 45.39
N ASP A 428 -4.91 25.78 44.46
CA ASP A 428 -4.92 24.65 43.49
C ASP A 428 -4.14 24.88 42.17
N VAL A 429 -3.53 26.03 41.95
CA VAL A 429 -2.73 26.35 40.74
C VAL A 429 -1.49 27.11 41.16
N GLU A 430 -0.31 26.53 40.96
CA GLU A 430 0.96 27.25 41.05
C GLU A 430 1.02 28.32 39.94
N LEU A 431 0.75 29.55 40.31
CA LEU A 431 0.93 30.73 39.47
C LEU A 431 2.35 31.25 39.64
N SER A 432 2.92 31.79 38.57
CA SER A 432 4.17 32.56 38.67
C SER A 432 3.93 33.84 39.51
N ASP A 433 4.98 34.34 40.15
CA ASP A 433 4.91 35.54 40.99
C ASP A 433 4.32 36.75 40.25
N GLU A 434 4.52 36.87 38.96
CA GLU A 434 3.93 37.92 38.09
C GLU A 434 2.42 37.72 37.90
N GLU A 435 1.97 36.49 37.72
CA GLU A 435 0.56 36.15 37.51
C GLU A 435 -0.23 36.32 38.80
N GLN A 436 0.37 36.00 39.96
CA GLN A 436 -0.19 36.20 41.27
C GLN A 436 -0.39 37.68 41.60
N GLN A 437 0.60 38.53 41.28
CA GLN A 437 0.50 39.97 41.42
C GLN A 437 -0.54 40.63 40.51
N LEU A 438 -0.77 40.08 39.31
CA LEU A 438 -1.82 40.56 38.41
C LEU A 438 -3.22 40.21 38.93
N LEU A 439 -3.36 39.01 39.49
CA LEU A 439 -4.63 38.56 40.09
C LEU A 439 -5.00 39.38 41.34
N ASP A 440 -4.04 39.63 42.21
CA ASP A 440 -4.23 40.46 43.43
C ASP A 440 -4.57 41.92 43.08
N ARG A 441 -4.04 42.45 41.97
CA ARG A 441 -4.41 43.79 41.46
C ARG A 441 -5.82 43.78 40.84
N ALA A 442 -6.24 42.72 40.20
CA ALA A 442 -7.55 42.63 39.60
C ALA A 442 -8.65 42.40 40.65
N SER A 443 -8.39 41.61 41.70
CA SER A 443 -9.32 41.38 42.80
C SER A 443 -9.53 42.60 43.72
N GLY A 444 -8.59 43.54 43.72
CA GLY A 444 -8.72 44.82 44.46
C GLY A 444 -9.47 45.93 43.70
N MET A 445 -10.03 45.64 42.50
CA MET A 445 -10.80 46.58 41.68
C MET A 445 -12.29 46.28 41.61
N VAL A 446 -12.85 45.41 42.47
CA VAL A 446 -14.28 45.15 42.60
C VAL A 446 -14.84 45.79 43.83
#